data_a9d6def9275b601bb7d9079489baa371
#
_entry.id   a9d6def9275b601bb7d9079489baa371
#
_cell.length_a   1.000
_cell.length_b   1.000
_cell.length_c   1.000
_cell.angle_alpha   90.00
_cell.angle_beta   90.00
_cell.angle_gamma   90.00
#
_symmetry.space_group_name_H-M   'P 1'
#
loop_
_entity.id
_entity.type
_entity.pdbx_description
1 polymer ?
#
loop_
_entity_poly.entity_id
_entity_poly.type
_entity_poly.pdbx_seq_one_letter_code
_entity_poly.pdbx_strand_id
1 'polypeptide(L)'
;MKILIVDDHAANRLLVTKMLAKWHEFVYAENGRQALELAVQEEPDLILMDVLMPEMDGVEATVKIREIYTHKWMPIVILSALADEEKIIAGLVAGADDYLTKPLNREMLLAKVNTMQRSILMQKNLLEANKQLTEYQQRNEAEYAFTKDIFDQLIKYKDFQDDGINYWLCPSKCFSGDLISIKRIDSERLYFIVADATGHGLAASLPTIIVNQVFQSMTGKQFLVSSIAKEINNRLRTDMPCGRFVALAIGMLDMHNKTIEVWNGGLPELVAINSSGEIAHRFQSKHVASGILDDNAFGAATDIWQWTEPCELFAYTDGVTDVLNHEHKEFGELSLFDVLLQHQAGERLAALKSEVINFMDNGQEQDDVSCLSILCA
;
A
#
# COMPACT_ATOMS: atom_id res chain seq x y z
N MET A 1 -25.60 26.00 -20.89
CA MET A 1 -26.34 25.47 -19.75
C MET A 1 -27.82 25.47 -20.08
N LYS A 2 -28.53 24.37 -19.84
CA LYS A 2 -29.96 24.24 -20.04
C LYS A 2 -30.70 24.60 -18.74
N ILE A 3 -31.59 25.58 -18.78
CA ILE A 3 -32.32 26.10 -17.61
C ILE A 3 -33.81 25.81 -17.77
N LEU A 4 -34.37 25.10 -16.79
CA LEU A 4 -35.82 24.93 -16.68
C LEU A 4 -36.42 26.09 -15.88
N ILE A 5 -37.29 26.87 -16.51
CA ILE A 5 -38.00 27.99 -15.89
C ILE A 5 -39.45 27.55 -15.63
N VAL A 6 -39.83 27.54 -14.35
CA VAL A 6 -41.14 27.09 -13.89
C VAL A 6 -41.86 28.25 -13.24
N ASP A 7 -42.97 28.68 -13.85
CA ASP A 7 -43.83 29.76 -13.37
C ASP A 7 -45.17 29.66 -14.12
N ASP A 8 -46.27 29.77 -13.44
CA ASP A 8 -47.61 29.65 -14.05
C ASP A 8 -47.95 30.81 -15.04
N HIS A 9 -47.27 31.96 -14.85
CA HIS A 9 -47.48 33.14 -15.70
C HIS A 9 -46.45 33.20 -16.84
N ALA A 10 -46.93 33.13 -18.09
CA ALA A 10 -46.08 33.24 -19.29
C ALA A 10 -45.22 34.52 -19.34
N ALA A 11 -45.75 35.63 -18.79
CA ALA A 11 -45.04 36.90 -18.73
C ALA A 11 -43.78 36.81 -17.85
N ASN A 12 -43.84 36.09 -16.73
CA ASN A 12 -42.70 35.86 -15.82
C ASN A 12 -41.64 34.97 -16.48
N ARG A 13 -42.06 33.89 -17.13
CA ARG A 13 -41.17 33.02 -17.90
C ARG A 13 -40.39 33.80 -18.95
N LEU A 14 -41.12 34.68 -19.72
CA LEU A 14 -40.49 35.53 -20.74
C LEU A 14 -39.54 36.57 -20.12
N LEU A 15 -39.91 37.16 -18.97
CA LEU A 15 -39.08 38.11 -18.25
C LEU A 15 -37.75 37.51 -17.82
N VAL A 16 -37.77 36.33 -17.15
CA VAL A 16 -36.58 35.59 -16.73
C VAL A 16 -35.72 35.23 -17.94
N THR A 17 -36.35 34.75 -19.01
CA THR A 17 -35.64 34.44 -20.26
C THR A 17 -34.92 35.67 -20.84
N LYS A 18 -35.57 36.84 -20.90
CA LYS A 18 -34.94 38.08 -21.38
C LYS A 18 -33.79 38.56 -20.49
N MET A 19 -33.90 38.35 -19.18
CA MET A 19 -32.85 38.68 -18.24
C MET A 19 -31.57 37.82 -18.41
N LEU A 20 -31.73 36.54 -18.83
CA LEU A 20 -30.68 35.56 -18.97
C LEU A 20 -30.24 35.30 -20.43
N ALA A 21 -30.86 35.91 -21.41
CA ALA A 21 -30.94 35.54 -22.84
C ALA A 21 -29.61 35.41 -23.64
N LYS A 22 -28.42 35.53 -23.05
CA LYS A 22 -27.20 35.56 -23.91
C LYS A 22 -26.47 34.20 -24.10
N TRP A 23 -26.70 33.19 -23.24
CA TRP A 23 -25.78 32.00 -23.25
C TRP A 23 -26.42 30.69 -22.77
N HIS A 24 -27.78 30.61 -22.70
CA HIS A 24 -28.50 29.48 -22.10
C HIS A 24 -29.60 28.94 -23.03
N GLU A 25 -29.86 27.65 -22.99
CA GLU A 25 -31.08 27.02 -23.53
C GLU A 25 -32.12 27.04 -22.44
N PHE A 26 -33.39 27.23 -22.85
CA PHE A 26 -34.49 27.34 -21.89
C PHE A 26 -35.55 26.32 -22.18
N VAL A 27 -36.02 25.66 -21.12
CA VAL A 27 -37.18 24.79 -21.09
C VAL A 27 -38.21 25.43 -20.17
N TYR A 28 -39.50 25.28 -20.45
CA TYR A 28 -40.55 25.99 -19.72
C TYR A 28 -41.58 25.02 -19.16
N ALA A 29 -41.98 25.22 -17.91
CA ALA A 29 -43.09 24.52 -17.26
C ALA A 29 -44.05 25.54 -16.63
N GLU A 30 -45.33 25.17 -16.57
CA GLU A 30 -46.43 26.03 -16.08
C GLU A 30 -46.86 25.64 -14.65
N ASN A 31 -46.44 24.50 -14.16
CA ASN A 31 -46.73 24.00 -12.83
C ASN A 31 -45.69 22.98 -12.39
N GLY A 32 -45.70 22.55 -11.12
CA GLY A 32 -44.75 21.62 -10.55
C GLY A 32 -44.80 20.23 -11.17
N ARG A 33 -45.95 19.75 -11.65
CA ARG A 33 -46.09 18.46 -12.33
C ARG A 33 -45.33 18.43 -13.63
N GLN A 34 -45.56 19.46 -14.47
CA GLN A 34 -44.83 19.61 -15.72
C GLN A 34 -43.35 19.82 -15.51
N ALA A 35 -42.94 20.53 -14.43
CA ALA A 35 -41.57 20.69 -14.06
C ALA A 35 -40.88 19.34 -13.75
N LEU A 36 -41.56 18.44 -13.02
CA LEU A 36 -41.08 17.10 -12.73
C LEU A 36 -40.88 16.26 -13.99
N GLU A 37 -41.84 16.26 -14.90
CA GLU A 37 -41.77 15.53 -16.18
C GLU A 37 -40.61 16.05 -17.04
N LEU A 38 -40.50 17.36 -17.19
CA LEU A 38 -39.43 17.99 -17.98
C LEU A 38 -38.05 17.88 -17.30
N ALA A 39 -37.97 17.85 -15.99
CA ALA A 39 -36.73 17.57 -15.31
C ALA A 39 -36.18 16.20 -15.75
N VAL A 40 -37.03 15.17 -15.81
CA VAL A 40 -36.63 13.81 -16.25
C VAL A 40 -36.31 13.74 -17.74
N GLN A 41 -37.15 14.38 -18.59
CA GLN A 41 -37.01 14.28 -20.04
C GLN A 41 -35.85 15.11 -20.61
N GLU A 42 -35.65 16.29 -20.07
CA GLU A 42 -34.76 17.31 -20.62
C GLU A 42 -33.43 17.41 -19.85
N GLU A 43 -33.35 16.82 -18.67
CA GLU A 43 -32.18 16.85 -17.76
C GLU A 43 -31.55 18.24 -17.66
N PRO A 44 -32.28 19.28 -17.22
CA PRO A 44 -31.72 20.63 -17.14
C PRO A 44 -30.54 20.71 -16.18
N ASP A 45 -29.67 21.70 -16.42
CA ASP A 45 -28.52 21.97 -15.53
C ASP A 45 -28.93 22.80 -14.29
N LEU A 46 -30.03 23.57 -14.38
CA LEU A 46 -30.53 24.43 -13.34
C LEU A 46 -32.07 24.53 -13.47
N ILE A 47 -32.76 24.57 -12.33
CA ILE A 47 -34.20 24.85 -12.27
C ILE A 47 -34.42 26.17 -11.54
N LEU A 48 -35.16 27.08 -12.17
CA LEU A 48 -35.74 28.29 -11.54
C LEU A 48 -37.22 28.01 -11.29
N MET A 49 -37.60 27.84 -10.02
CA MET A 49 -38.90 27.30 -9.61
C MET A 49 -39.74 28.35 -8.87
N ASP A 50 -40.85 28.74 -9.42
CA ASP A 50 -41.84 29.52 -8.66
C ASP A 50 -42.45 28.68 -7.52
N VAL A 51 -42.72 29.31 -6.41
CA VAL A 51 -43.35 28.63 -5.25
C VAL A 51 -44.82 28.43 -5.46
N LEU A 52 -45.53 29.48 -5.90
CA LEU A 52 -47.00 29.49 -5.99
C LEU A 52 -47.48 29.15 -7.40
N MET A 53 -47.91 27.92 -7.57
CA MET A 53 -48.41 27.43 -8.85
C MET A 53 -49.63 26.51 -8.65
N PRO A 54 -50.52 26.40 -9.65
CA PRO A 54 -51.64 25.47 -9.61
C PRO A 54 -51.16 24.00 -9.72
N GLU A 55 -52.03 23.06 -9.36
CA GLU A 55 -51.86 21.59 -9.39
C GLU A 55 -50.80 21.06 -8.44
N MET A 56 -49.57 21.49 -8.55
CA MET A 56 -48.41 21.15 -7.69
C MET A 56 -47.57 22.39 -7.49
N ASP A 57 -47.39 22.79 -6.26
CA ASP A 57 -46.57 23.96 -5.93
C ASP A 57 -45.06 23.67 -6.06
N GLY A 58 -44.22 24.72 -5.99
CA GLY A 58 -42.80 24.60 -6.20
C GLY A 58 -42.08 23.88 -5.07
N VAL A 59 -42.62 23.89 -3.84
CA VAL A 59 -42.02 23.16 -2.70
C VAL A 59 -42.23 21.66 -2.85
N GLU A 60 -43.48 21.26 -3.15
CA GLU A 60 -43.82 19.85 -3.44
C GLU A 60 -43.04 19.30 -4.63
N ALA A 61 -42.94 20.11 -5.73
CA ALA A 61 -42.14 19.74 -6.89
C ALA A 61 -40.67 19.55 -6.55
N THR A 62 -40.09 20.41 -5.70
CA THR A 62 -38.71 20.31 -5.26
C THR A 62 -38.43 18.99 -4.51
N VAL A 63 -39.33 18.60 -3.56
CA VAL A 63 -39.22 17.32 -2.84
C VAL A 63 -39.18 16.15 -3.83
N LYS A 64 -40.15 16.09 -4.74
CA LYS A 64 -40.26 14.99 -5.72
C LYS A 64 -39.08 14.93 -6.68
N ILE A 65 -38.57 16.08 -7.12
CA ILE A 65 -37.37 16.14 -7.95
C ILE A 65 -36.17 15.59 -7.18
N ARG A 66 -35.99 15.95 -5.91
CA ARG A 66 -34.90 15.43 -5.07
C ARG A 66 -34.99 13.92 -4.83
N GLU A 67 -36.16 13.37 -4.68
CA GLU A 67 -36.39 11.92 -4.56
C GLU A 67 -35.93 11.14 -5.80
N ILE A 68 -36.12 11.71 -7.00
CA ILE A 68 -35.75 11.08 -8.29
C ILE A 68 -34.25 11.27 -8.58
N TYR A 69 -33.73 12.47 -8.31
CA TYR A 69 -32.34 12.84 -8.62
C TYR A 69 -31.40 12.65 -7.43
N THR A 70 -31.18 11.41 -7.01
CA THR A 70 -30.24 11.06 -5.95
C THR A 70 -28.79 10.93 -6.43
N HIS A 71 -28.58 10.69 -7.72
CA HIS A 71 -27.27 10.39 -8.33
C HIS A 71 -26.61 11.58 -9.03
N LYS A 72 -27.38 12.65 -9.34
CA LYS A 72 -26.90 13.85 -10.02
C LYS A 72 -27.42 15.09 -9.31
N TRP A 73 -26.51 15.95 -8.86
CA TRP A 73 -26.92 17.22 -8.29
C TRP A 73 -27.37 18.17 -9.40
N MET A 74 -28.58 18.64 -9.28
CA MET A 74 -29.24 19.60 -10.17
C MET A 74 -29.73 20.73 -9.29
N PRO A 75 -29.10 21.91 -9.33
CA PRO A 75 -29.50 23.04 -8.47
C PRO A 75 -30.92 23.51 -8.80
N ILE A 76 -31.65 23.82 -7.72
CA ILE A 76 -32.99 24.39 -7.75
C ILE A 76 -32.97 25.71 -7.00
N VAL A 77 -33.29 26.79 -7.69
CA VAL A 77 -33.41 28.11 -7.11
C VAL A 77 -34.89 28.50 -7.06
N ILE A 78 -35.40 28.75 -5.87
CA ILE A 78 -36.79 29.12 -5.66
C ILE A 78 -36.99 30.61 -5.92
N LEU A 79 -38.09 30.92 -6.64
CA LEU A 79 -38.56 32.29 -6.89
C LEU A 79 -39.78 32.56 -6.01
N SER A 80 -39.67 33.43 -5.00
CA SER A 80 -40.76 33.67 -4.02
C SER A 80 -41.09 35.19 -3.87
N ALA A 81 -42.31 35.47 -3.44
CA ALA A 81 -42.66 36.86 -3.08
C ALA A 81 -41.93 37.32 -1.81
N LEU A 82 -41.64 38.60 -1.68
CA LEU A 82 -40.88 39.20 -0.58
C LEU A 82 -41.51 38.97 0.82
N ALA A 83 -42.83 38.70 0.88
CA ALA A 83 -43.60 38.53 2.12
C ALA A 83 -43.71 37.08 2.60
N ASP A 84 -43.17 36.08 1.87
CA ASP A 84 -43.39 34.67 2.12
C ASP A 84 -42.16 33.99 2.75
N GLU A 85 -41.59 34.51 3.86
CA GLU A 85 -40.42 33.91 4.56
C GLU A 85 -40.65 32.44 4.92
N GLU A 86 -41.85 32.04 5.34
CA GLU A 86 -42.16 30.66 5.67
C GLU A 86 -42.04 29.74 4.46
N LYS A 87 -42.44 30.20 3.27
CA LYS A 87 -42.30 29.40 2.03
C LYS A 87 -40.87 29.33 1.52
N ILE A 88 -40.08 30.36 1.73
CA ILE A 88 -38.63 30.33 1.44
C ILE A 88 -37.97 29.25 2.28
N ILE A 89 -38.22 29.25 3.60
CA ILE A 89 -37.70 28.25 4.54
C ILE A 89 -38.19 26.86 4.14
N ALA A 90 -39.47 26.70 3.87
CA ALA A 90 -40.03 25.41 3.43
C ALA A 90 -39.36 24.89 2.13
N GLY A 91 -39.07 25.75 1.18
CA GLY A 91 -38.38 25.40 -0.05
C GLY A 91 -36.93 24.98 0.15
N LEU A 92 -36.19 25.68 1.02
CA LEU A 92 -34.81 25.29 1.37
C LEU A 92 -34.79 23.96 2.13
N VAL A 93 -35.73 23.73 3.06
CA VAL A 93 -35.88 22.46 3.78
C VAL A 93 -36.26 21.33 2.82
N ALA A 94 -37.08 21.62 1.78
CA ALA A 94 -37.42 20.68 0.73
C ALA A 94 -36.25 20.30 -0.20
N GLY A 95 -35.09 20.97 -0.03
CA GLY A 95 -33.87 20.67 -0.78
C GLY A 95 -33.56 21.65 -1.91
N ALA A 96 -34.15 22.84 -1.95
CA ALA A 96 -33.71 23.89 -2.84
C ALA A 96 -32.31 24.38 -2.42
N ASP A 97 -31.49 24.74 -3.39
CA ASP A 97 -30.10 25.16 -3.15
C ASP A 97 -30.00 26.65 -2.82
N ASP A 98 -31.00 27.44 -3.29
CA ASP A 98 -31.01 28.87 -3.08
C ASP A 98 -32.40 29.45 -3.36
N TYR A 99 -32.58 30.76 -3.12
CA TYR A 99 -33.81 31.49 -3.42
C TYR A 99 -33.57 32.87 -4.00
N LEU A 100 -34.58 33.43 -4.67
CA LEU A 100 -34.66 34.80 -5.16
C LEU A 100 -36.04 35.38 -4.86
N THR A 101 -36.08 36.63 -4.37
CA THR A 101 -37.32 37.33 -4.07
C THR A 101 -37.85 38.07 -5.31
N LYS A 102 -39.16 38.03 -5.51
CA LYS A 102 -39.86 38.85 -6.52
C LYS A 102 -40.20 40.23 -5.88
N PRO A 103 -40.06 41.37 -6.63
CA PRO A 103 -39.75 41.46 -8.05
C PRO A 103 -38.29 41.13 -8.34
N LEU A 104 -38.09 40.32 -9.42
CA LEU A 104 -36.74 39.85 -9.76
C LEU A 104 -35.83 41.01 -10.18
N ASN A 105 -34.70 41.12 -9.50
CA ASN A 105 -33.59 41.98 -9.92
C ASN A 105 -32.70 41.26 -10.89
N ARG A 106 -32.41 41.84 -12.06
CA ARG A 106 -31.62 41.23 -13.12
C ARG A 106 -30.18 40.90 -12.66
N GLU A 107 -29.55 41.85 -11.91
CA GLU A 107 -28.18 41.66 -11.46
C GLU A 107 -28.06 40.51 -10.43
N MET A 108 -29.02 40.42 -9.51
CA MET A 108 -29.10 39.38 -8.51
C MET A 108 -29.35 37.99 -9.18
N LEU A 109 -30.27 37.92 -10.13
CA LEU A 109 -30.54 36.70 -10.87
C LEU A 109 -29.30 36.23 -11.64
N LEU A 110 -28.61 37.11 -12.34
CA LEU A 110 -27.35 36.79 -13.03
C LEU A 110 -26.25 36.33 -12.07
N ALA A 111 -26.11 37.00 -10.94
CA ALA A 111 -25.11 36.60 -9.92
C ALA A 111 -25.37 35.18 -9.39
N LYS A 112 -26.62 34.84 -9.08
CA LYS A 112 -27.05 33.52 -8.60
C LYS A 112 -26.83 32.44 -9.66
N VAL A 113 -27.30 32.66 -10.89
CA VAL A 113 -27.12 31.74 -12.02
C VAL A 113 -25.62 31.48 -12.30
N ASN A 114 -24.80 32.55 -12.29
CA ASN A 114 -23.35 32.41 -12.46
C ASN A 114 -22.70 31.60 -11.31
N THR A 115 -23.21 31.74 -10.08
CA THR A 115 -22.73 30.95 -8.95
C THR A 115 -23.08 29.47 -9.13
N MET A 116 -24.32 29.17 -9.50
CA MET A 116 -24.75 27.79 -9.77
C MET A 116 -23.97 27.18 -10.94
N GLN A 117 -23.74 27.94 -12.01
CA GLN A 117 -22.92 27.49 -13.13
C GLN A 117 -21.51 27.09 -12.72
N ARG A 118 -20.86 27.88 -11.85
CA ARG A 118 -19.52 27.56 -11.30
C ARG A 118 -19.56 26.27 -10.47
N SER A 119 -20.56 26.12 -9.61
CA SER A 119 -20.72 24.93 -8.79
C SER A 119 -20.95 23.67 -9.62
N ILE A 120 -21.78 23.74 -10.67
CA ILE A 120 -22.01 22.66 -11.62
C ILE A 120 -20.70 22.25 -12.31
N LEU A 121 -19.92 23.23 -12.79
CA LEU A 121 -18.64 22.98 -13.43
C LEU A 121 -17.63 22.34 -12.48
N MET A 122 -17.55 22.83 -11.23
CA MET A 122 -16.67 22.25 -10.21
C MET A 122 -17.04 20.79 -9.91
N GLN A 123 -18.32 20.49 -9.75
CA GLN A 123 -18.78 19.13 -9.50
C GLN A 123 -18.47 18.19 -10.67
N LYS A 124 -18.69 18.65 -11.90
CA LYS A 124 -18.36 17.88 -13.10
C LYS A 124 -16.84 17.57 -13.16
N ASN A 125 -16.00 18.57 -12.89
CA ASN A 125 -14.55 18.38 -12.88
C ASN A 125 -14.12 17.42 -11.75
N LEU A 126 -14.75 17.48 -10.57
CA LEU A 126 -14.48 16.57 -9.46
C LEU A 126 -14.86 15.12 -9.81
N LEU A 127 -16.01 14.91 -10.42
CA LEU A 127 -16.45 13.57 -10.86
C LEU A 127 -15.48 12.97 -11.89
N GLU A 128 -15.06 13.79 -12.87
CA GLU A 128 -14.08 13.35 -13.87
C GLU A 128 -12.73 13.03 -13.26
N ALA A 129 -12.22 13.89 -12.35
CA ALA A 129 -10.96 13.65 -11.64
C ALA A 129 -11.02 12.37 -10.78
N ASN A 130 -12.13 12.14 -10.08
CA ASN A 130 -12.31 10.91 -9.29
C ASN A 130 -12.34 9.66 -10.19
N LYS A 131 -13.00 9.74 -11.35
CA LYS A 131 -13.02 8.64 -12.31
C LYS A 131 -11.60 8.30 -12.80
N GLN A 132 -10.85 9.32 -13.22
CA GLN A 132 -9.45 9.16 -13.67
C GLN A 132 -8.56 8.60 -12.56
N LEU A 133 -8.74 9.05 -11.31
CA LEU A 133 -8.00 8.52 -10.17
C LEU A 133 -8.30 7.04 -9.93
N THR A 134 -9.57 6.65 -10.00
CA THR A 134 -9.98 5.25 -9.84
C THR A 134 -9.41 4.36 -10.95
N GLU A 135 -9.46 4.80 -12.21
CA GLU A 135 -8.88 4.07 -13.34
C GLU A 135 -7.34 3.94 -13.20
N TYR A 136 -6.68 5.00 -12.72
CA TYR A 136 -5.23 4.98 -12.46
C TYR A 136 -4.87 4.01 -11.32
N GLN A 137 -5.63 4.02 -10.22
CA GLN A 137 -5.44 3.10 -9.11
C GLN A 137 -5.59 1.64 -9.54
N GLN A 138 -6.66 1.31 -10.27
CA GLN A 138 -6.88 -0.05 -10.77
C GLN A 138 -5.76 -0.53 -11.70
N ARG A 139 -5.26 0.35 -12.57
CA ARG A 139 -4.12 0.02 -13.43
C ARG A 139 -2.85 -0.24 -12.62
N ASN A 140 -2.54 0.62 -11.66
CA ASN A 140 -1.40 0.43 -10.77
C ASN A 140 -1.48 -0.88 -9.98
N GLU A 141 -2.64 -1.19 -9.41
CA GLU A 141 -2.84 -2.45 -8.67
C GLU A 141 -2.59 -3.68 -9.56
N ALA A 142 -3.06 -3.65 -10.81
CA ALA A 142 -2.83 -4.73 -11.76
C ALA A 142 -1.33 -4.86 -12.14
N GLU A 143 -0.62 -3.74 -12.35
CA GLU A 143 0.82 -3.74 -12.61
C GLU A 143 1.62 -4.25 -11.39
N TYR A 144 1.22 -3.86 -10.18
CA TYR A 144 1.83 -4.35 -8.94
C TYR A 144 1.63 -5.85 -8.76
N ALA A 145 0.41 -6.36 -8.98
CA ALA A 145 0.11 -7.79 -8.87
C ALA A 145 0.94 -8.61 -9.88
N PHE A 146 1.00 -8.16 -11.14
CA PHE A 146 1.81 -8.82 -12.16
C PHE A 146 3.31 -8.82 -11.83
N THR A 147 3.82 -7.70 -11.31
CA THR A 147 5.23 -7.58 -10.90
C THR A 147 5.53 -8.52 -9.73
N LYS A 148 4.59 -8.66 -8.79
CA LYS A 148 4.71 -9.60 -7.67
C LYS A 148 4.77 -11.04 -8.15
N ASP A 149 3.91 -11.45 -9.08
CA ASP A 149 3.93 -12.80 -9.64
C ASP A 149 5.29 -13.14 -10.30
N ILE A 150 5.87 -12.17 -11.03
CA ILE A 150 7.22 -12.32 -11.61
C ILE A 150 8.27 -12.48 -10.51
N PHE A 151 8.22 -11.63 -9.48
CA PHE A 151 9.15 -11.65 -8.37
C PHE A 151 9.11 -13.00 -7.62
N ASP A 152 7.91 -13.47 -7.28
CA ASP A 152 7.70 -14.75 -6.60
C ASP A 152 8.20 -15.94 -7.44
N GLN A 153 8.09 -15.85 -8.77
CA GLN A 153 8.66 -16.86 -9.68
C GLN A 153 10.20 -16.81 -9.73
N LEU A 154 10.82 -15.63 -9.69
CA LEU A 154 12.27 -15.47 -9.76
C LEU A 154 12.97 -15.88 -8.47
N ILE A 155 12.38 -15.54 -7.31
CA ILE A 155 12.94 -15.91 -6.01
C ILE A 155 12.63 -17.38 -5.69
N LYS A 156 11.51 -17.92 -6.19
CA LYS A 156 11.06 -19.30 -5.92
C LYS A 156 11.22 -19.62 -4.43
N TYR A 157 10.45 -18.94 -3.60
CA TYR A 157 10.24 -19.41 -2.24
C TYR A 157 9.57 -20.78 -2.32
N LYS A 158 10.38 -21.84 -2.54
CA LYS A 158 9.90 -23.19 -2.35
C LYS A 158 9.68 -23.33 -0.86
N ASP A 159 8.51 -23.80 -0.48
CA ASP A 159 8.35 -24.36 0.85
C ASP A 159 9.46 -25.39 1.05
N PHE A 160 10.48 -24.99 1.81
CA PHE A 160 11.54 -25.89 2.21
C PHE A 160 10.94 -26.84 3.25
N GLN A 161 10.25 -27.87 2.79
CA GLN A 161 9.83 -28.99 3.63
C GLN A 161 11.04 -29.92 3.81
N ASP A 162 12.01 -29.46 4.57
CA ASP A 162 13.20 -30.23 4.89
C ASP A 162 13.25 -30.36 6.42
N ASP A 163 13.27 -31.61 6.93
CA ASP A 163 13.30 -31.85 8.35
C ASP A 163 14.52 -31.18 8.98
N GLY A 164 14.25 -30.31 9.97
CA GLY A 164 15.29 -29.57 10.68
C GLY A 164 15.64 -28.19 10.14
N ILE A 165 14.93 -27.71 9.09
CA ILE A 165 15.07 -26.35 8.57
C ILE A 165 13.76 -25.60 8.79
N ASN A 166 13.81 -24.52 9.54
CA ASN A 166 12.67 -23.64 9.76
C ASN A 166 13.04 -22.21 9.37
N TYR A 167 12.11 -21.48 8.80
CA TYR A 167 12.30 -20.08 8.48
C TYR A 167 11.04 -19.26 8.74
N TRP A 168 11.24 -18.00 9.01
CA TRP A 168 10.20 -17.00 9.10
C TRP A 168 10.61 -15.80 8.26
N LEU A 169 9.78 -15.44 7.28
CA LEU A 169 9.96 -14.27 6.45
C LEU A 169 8.62 -13.53 6.42
N CYS A 170 8.62 -12.28 6.86
CA CYS A 170 7.46 -11.43 6.97
C CYS A 170 7.77 -10.08 6.31
N PRO A 171 7.32 -9.87 5.07
CA PRO A 171 7.53 -8.61 4.39
C PRO A 171 6.69 -7.49 5.02
N SER A 172 7.29 -6.34 5.27
CA SER A 172 6.58 -5.12 5.72
C SER A 172 5.63 -4.55 4.67
N LYS A 173 5.90 -4.85 3.38
CA LYS A 173 5.11 -4.45 2.21
C LYS A 173 4.94 -5.61 1.24
N CYS A 174 4.34 -5.31 0.08
CA CYS A 174 4.11 -6.31 -0.97
C CYS A 174 5.38 -7.01 -1.47
N PHE A 175 6.52 -6.33 -1.43
CA PHE A 175 7.84 -6.84 -1.81
C PHE A 175 8.79 -6.74 -0.63
N SER A 176 9.53 -7.82 -0.35
CA SER A 176 10.55 -7.85 0.69
C SER A 176 11.93 -7.45 0.14
N GLY A 177 12.67 -6.64 0.93
CA GLY A 177 14.11 -6.47 0.79
C GLY A 177 14.89 -7.67 1.32
N ASP A 178 14.27 -8.47 2.18
CA ASP A 178 14.87 -9.66 2.75
C ASP A 178 14.80 -10.87 1.83
N LEU A 179 15.80 -11.71 1.91
CA LEU A 179 15.91 -12.99 1.20
C LEU A 179 16.41 -14.09 2.13
N ILE A 180 15.70 -15.20 2.16
CA ILE A 180 16.20 -16.48 2.67
C ILE A 180 16.20 -17.46 1.50
N SER A 181 17.36 -18.08 1.24
CA SER A 181 17.45 -19.09 0.20
C SER A 181 18.36 -20.24 0.64
N ILE A 182 17.97 -21.44 0.29
CA ILE A 182 18.64 -22.67 0.73
C ILE A 182 18.88 -23.57 -0.49
N LYS A 183 20.00 -24.23 -0.52
CA LYS A 183 20.33 -25.20 -1.56
C LYS A 183 20.97 -26.46 -0.97
N ARG A 184 20.20 -27.53 -0.89
CA ARG A 184 20.73 -28.84 -0.55
C ARG A 184 21.45 -29.43 -1.77
N ILE A 185 22.66 -29.89 -1.58
CA ILE A 185 23.50 -30.51 -2.62
C ILE A 185 23.31 -32.02 -2.59
N ASP A 186 23.38 -32.60 -1.40
CA ASP A 186 23.19 -34.03 -1.13
C ASP A 186 22.63 -34.22 0.30
N SER A 187 22.63 -35.44 0.81
CA SER A 187 22.16 -35.74 2.16
C SER A 187 22.97 -35.04 3.28
N GLU A 188 24.21 -34.67 2.98
CA GLU A 188 25.18 -34.22 3.99
C GLU A 188 25.50 -32.71 3.88
N ARG A 189 25.37 -32.12 2.68
CA ARG A 189 25.78 -30.73 2.41
C ARG A 189 24.65 -29.82 2.01
N LEU A 190 24.63 -28.64 2.65
CA LEU A 190 23.61 -27.64 2.51
C LEU A 190 24.25 -26.26 2.45
N TYR A 191 23.86 -25.45 1.45
CA TYR A 191 24.16 -24.01 1.44
C TYR A 191 22.94 -23.23 1.88
N PHE A 192 23.17 -22.13 2.58
CA PHE A 192 22.14 -21.16 2.94
C PHE A 192 22.60 -19.72 2.70
N ILE A 193 21.67 -18.84 2.50
CA ILE A 193 21.89 -17.38 2.48
C ILE A 193 20.71 -16.70 3.16
N VAL A 194 21.03 -15.71 4.00
CA VAL A 194 20.12 -14.72 4.54
C VAL A 194 20.63 -13.37 4.08
N ALA A 195 19.79 -12.53 3.55
CA ALA A 195 20.17 -11.23 3.03
C ALA A 195 19.10 -10.19 3.30
N ASP A 196 19.52 -8.96 3.51
CA ASP A 196 18.71 -7.78 3.71
C ASP A 196 19.23 -6.65 2.79
N ALA A 197 18.39 -6.18 1.90
CA ALA A 197 18.70 -5.12 0.97
C ALA A 197 18.23 -3.76 1.49
N THR A 198 19.03 -2.74 1.30
CA THR A 198 18.76 -1.37 1.77
C THR A 198 17.40 -0.85 1.31
N GLY A 199 16.54 -0.48 2.28
CA GLY A 199 15.22 0.09 2.06
C GLY A 199 14.13 -1.00 2.00
N HIS A 200 12.93 -0.64 1.54
CA HIS A 200 11.78 -1.55 1.51
C HIS A 200 11.02 -1.46 0.17
N GLY A 201 10.21 -2.45 -0.10
CA GLY A 201 9.37 -2.54 -1.29
C GLY A 201 10.15 -2.90 -2.56
N LEU A 202 9.56 -2.64 -3.74
CA LEU A 202 10.09 -3.10 -5.04
C LEU A 202 11.54 -2.70 -5.29
N ALA A 203 11.96 -1.51 -4.89
CA ALA A 203 13.33 -1.04 -5.11
C ALA A 203 14.38 -1.80 -4.26
N ALA A 204 13.99 -2.30 -3.09
CA ALA A 204 14.83 -3.14 -2.23
C ALA A 204 14.84 -4.60 -2.70
N SER A 205 13.75 -5.06 -3.30
CA SER A 205 13.66 -6.45 -3.78
C SER A 205 14.46 -6.75 -5.06
N LEU A 206 14.83 -5.75 -5.86
CA LEU A 206 15.62 -5.99 -7.08
C LEU A 206 17.03 -6.53 -6.78
N PRO A 207 17.80 -5.98 -5.81
CA PRO A 207 19.09 -6.56 -5.42
C PRO A 207 18.98 -8.01 -4.97
N THR A 208 17.90 -8.40 -4.26
CA THR A 208 17.73 -9.77 -3.75
C THR A 208 17.53 -10.80 -4.86
N ILE A 209 16.94 -10.41 -5.99
CA ILE A 209 16.86 -11.26 -7.19
C ILE A 209 18.26 -11.60 -7.69
N ILE A 210 19.14 -10.59 -7.81
CA ILE A 210 20.54 -10.79 -8.28
C ILE A 210 21.26 -11.71 -7.31
N VAL A 211 21.14 -11.44 -6.01
CA VAL A 211 21.75 -12.26 -4.94
C VAL A 211 21.28 -13.71 -5.06
N ASN A 212 19.97 -13.94 -5.17
CA ASN A 212 19.42 -15.29 -5.28
C ASN A 212 19.87 -16.02 -6.56
N GLN A 213 19.91 -15.34 -7.69
CA GLN A 213 20.37 -15.94 -8.95
C GLN A 213 21.82 -16.39 -8.90
N VAL A 214 22.72 -15.53 -8.36
CA VAL A 214 24.14 -15.88 -8.15
C VAL A 214 24.24 -17.07 -7.19
N PHE A 215 23.58 -16.98 -6.02
CA PHE A 215 23.56 -18.04 -5.03
C PHE A 215 23.11 -19.37 -5.61
N GLN A 216 21.96 -19.44 -6.24
CA GLN A 216 21.42 -20.69 -6.81
C GLN A 216 22.30 -21.28 -7.94
N SER A 217 22.88 -20.40 -8.79
CA SER A 217 23.75 -20.82 -9.89
C SER A 217 25.08 -21.39 -9.40
N MET A 218 25.72 -20.72 -8.44
CA MET A 218 27.07 -21.09 -7.97
C MET A 218 27.03 -22.24 -6.98
N THR A 219 26.05 -22.30 -6.07
CA THR A 219 25.89 -23.42 -5.14
C THR A 219 25.58 -24.71 -5.91
N GLY A 220 24.77 -24.65 -6.98
CA GLY A 220 24.52 -25.79 -7.86
C GLY A 220 25.79 -26.36 -8.51
N LYS A 221 26.86 -25.58 -8.60
CA LYS A 221 28.19 -25.98 -9.10
C LYS A 221 29.21 -26.19 -7.96
N GLN A 222 28.77 -26.13 -6.72
CA GLN A 222 29.56 -26.35 -5.50
C GLN A 222 30.77 -25.41 -5.36
N PHE A 223 30.59 -24.12 -5.71
CA PHE A 223 31.61 -23.11 -5.46
C PHE A 223 31.79 -22.84 -3.96
N LEU A 224 32.99 -22.41 -3.56
CA LEU A 224 33.29 -22.03 -2.21
C LEU A 224 32.44 -20.82 -1.76
N VAL A 225 32.07 -20.77 -0.47
CA VAL A 225 31.32 -19.66 0.14
C VAL A 225 31.97 -18.30 -0.16
N SER A 226 33.29 -18.21 -0.02
CA SER A 226 34.09 -17.03 -0.33
C SER A 226 33.97 -16.56 -1.79
N SER A 227 33.90 -17.50 -2.74
CA SER A 227 33.74 -17.20 -4.16
C SER A 227 32.33 -16.71 -4.49
N ILE A 228 31.33 -17.27 -3.83
CA ILE A 228 29.93 -16.85 -3.97
C ILE A 228 29.78 -15.42 -3.45
N ALA A 229 30.30 -15.12 -2.25
CA ALA A 229 30.25 -13.79 -1.67
C ALA A 229 30.92 -12.73 -2.58
N LYS A 230 32.09 -13.07 -3.16
CA LYS A 230 32.80 -12.19 -4.09
C LYS A 230 32.00 -11.91 -5.37
N GLU A 231 31.41 -12.94 -5.99
CA GLU A 231 30.60 -12.77 -7.20
C GLU A 231 29.33 -11.96 -6.92
N ILE A 232 28.68 -12.17 -5.78
CA ILE A 232 27.51 -11.35 -5.38
C ILE A 232 27.92 -9.89 -5.25
N ASN A 233 29.03 -9.58 -4.56
CA ASN A 233 29.51 -8.21 -4.45
C ASN A 233 29.78 -7.58 -5.82
N ASN A 234 30.40 -8.30 -6.74
CA ASN A 234 30.69 -7.84 -8.10
C ASN A 234 29.43 -7.54 -8.88
N ARG A 235 28.45 -8.44 -8.84
CA ARG A 235 27.17 -8.27 -9.53
C ARG A 235 26.39 -7.07 -9.01
N LEU A 236 26.29 -6.93 -7.69
CA LEU A 236 25.61 -5.79 -7.09
C LEU A 236 26.26 -4.46 -7.50
N ARG A 237 27.59 -4.39 -7.55
CA ARG A 237 28.28 -3.17 -7.97
C ARG A 237 28.14 -2.85 -9.47
N THR A 238 28.06 -3.88 -10.31
CA THR A 238 27.99 -3.71 -11.77
C THR A 238 26.58 -3.46 -12.24
N ASP A 239 25.61 -4.17 -11.70
CA ASP A 239 24.26 -4.26 -12.23
C ASP A 239 23.29 -3.32 -11.48
N MET A 240 23.66 -2.81 -10.29
CA MET A 240 22.80 -1.93 -9.48
C MET A 240 23.31 -0.47 -9.48
N PRO A 241 22.40 0.51 -9.36
CA PRO A 241 22.77 1.90 -9.17
C PRO A 241 23.62 2.13 -7.91
N CYS A 242 24.52 3.12 -7.95
CA CYS A 242 25.34 3.49 -6.80
C CYS A 242 24.51 3.74 -5.54
N GLY A 243 25.01 3.24 -4.38
CA GLY A 243 24.35 3.41 -3.09
C GLY A 243 23.33 2.31 -2.74
N ARG A 244 23.20 1.28 -3.59
CA ARG A 244 22.47 0.06 -3.27
C ARG A 244 23.42 -1.02 -2.81
N PHE A 245 23.21 -1.53 -1.61
CA PHE A 245 24.02 -2.60 -1.02
C PHE A 245 23.11 -3.60 -0.31
N VAL A 246 23.64 -4.76 -0.02
CA VAL A 246 22.91 -5.85 0.65
C VAL A 246 23.75 -6.35 1.80
N ALA A 247 23.22 -6.28 3.02
CA ALA A 247 23.74 -6.99 4.16
C ALA A 247 23.39 -8.47 3.99
N LEU A 248 24.36 -9.37 4.09
CA LEU A 248 24.09 -10.80 3.88
C LEU A 248 25.05 -11.72 4.61
N ALA A 249 24.54 -12.88 4.94
CA ALA A 249 25.35 -14.01 5.40
C ALA A 249 25.14 -15.21 4.47
N ILE A 250 26.23 -15.81 4.02
CA ILE A 250 26.24 -17.04 3.23
C ILE A 250 26.95 -18.11 4.03
N GLY A 251 26.38 -19.29 4.12
CA GLY A 251 27.02 -20.41 4.77
C GLY A 251 26.87 -21.74 4.03
N MET A 252 27.71 -22.68 4.44
CA MET A 252 27.66 -24.07 4.06
C MET A 252 27.75 -24.93 5.32
N LEU A 253 26.81 -25.85 5.44
CA LEU A 253 26.85 -26.89 6.45
C LEU A 253 27.30 -28.20 5.80
N ASP A 254 28.27 -28.86 6.45
CA ASP A 254 28.72 -30.21 6.12
C ASP A 254 28.43 -31.10 7.32
N MET A 255 27.39 -31.92 7.23
CA MET A 255 26.92 -32.81 8.29
C MET A 255 27.87 -33.97 8.52
N HIS A 256 28.63 -34.39 7.47
CA HIS A 256 29.61 -35.47 7.57
C HIS A 256 30.81 -35.02 8.39
N ASN A 257 31.38 -33.85 8.08
CA ASN A 257 32.53 -33.29 8.76
C ASN A 257 32.15 -32.50 10.01
N LYS A 258 30.84 -32.30 10.26
CA LYS A 258 30.29 -31.48 11.35
C LYS A 258 30.88 -30.08 11.36
N THR A 259 30.87 -29.40 10.21
CA THR A 259 31.39 -28.05 10.05
C THR A 259 30.38 -27.08 9.48
N ILE A 260 30.41 -25.86 10.01
CA ILE A 260 29.68 -24.72 9.47
C ILE A 260 30.71 -23.70 9.00
N GLU A 261 30.67 -23.36 7.72
CA GLU A 261 31.44 -22.28 7.13
C GLU A 261 30.51 -21.11 6.87
N VAL A 262 30.84 -19.89 7.34
CA VAL A 262 30.04 -18.68 7.16
C VAL A 262 30.89 -17.50 6.71
N TRP A 263 30.42 -16.79 5.71
CA TRP A 263 30.80 -15.41 5.39
C TRP A 263 29.66 -14.48 5.85
N ASN A 264 29.94 -13.50 6.69
CA ASN A 264 28.95 -12.52 7.16
C ASN A 264 29.45 -11.09 6.87
N GLY A 265 28.67 -10.35 6.08
CA GLY A 265 28.91 -8.95 5.73
C GLY A 265 27.69 -8.09 5.94
N GLY A 266 27.61 -7.41 7.06
CA GLY A 266 26.57 -6.42 7.41
C GLY A 266 25.37 -6.94 8.18
N LEU A 267 25.11 -8.26 8.22
CA LEU A 267 24.01 -8.81 9.06
C LEU A 267 24.42 -8.90 10.53
N PRO A 268 23.46 -8.95 11.46
CA PRO A 268 23.70 -9.34 12.83
C PRO A 268 24.49 -10.67 12.92
N GLU A 269 25.08 -10.95 14.07
CA GLU A 269 25.80 -12.21 14.25
C GLU A 269 24.87 -13.43 14.13
N LEU A 270 25.35 -14.49 13.44
CA LEU A 270 24.66 -15.77 13.48
C LEU A 270 25.14 -16.53 14.72
N VAL A 271 24.25 -17.29 15.34
CA VAL A 271 24.57 -18.04 16.56
C VAL A 271 24.26 -19.52 16.40
N ALA A 272 25.17 -20.36 16.85
CA ALA A 272 24.96 -21.78 17.04
C ALA A 272 24.65 -22.04 18.53
N ILE A 273 23.46 -22.61 18.82
CA ILE A 273 22.98 -22.88 20.17
C ILE A 273 22.95 -24.38 20.37
N ASN A 274 23.66 -24.89 21.41
CA ASN A 274 23.74 -26.32 21.71
C ASN A 274 22.42 -26.85 22.33
N SER A 275 22.39 -28.16 22.60
CA SER A 275 21.25 -28.83 23.20
C SER A 275 20.96 -28.41 24.65
N SER A 276 21.97 -27.86 25.36
CA SER A 276 21.83 -27.32 26.73
C SER A 276 21.28 -25.89 26.78
N GLY A 277 21.05 -25.26 25.61
CA GLY A 277 20.55 -23.88 25.54
C GLY A 277 21.64 -22.83 25.69
N GLU A 278 22.91 -23.19 25.46
CA GLU A 278 24.04 -22.27 25.52
C GLU A 278 24.53 -21.92 24.11
N ILE A 279 25.02 -20.70 23.92
CA ILE A 279 25.63 -20.29 22.64
C ILE A 279 27.02 -20.97 22.54
N ALA A 280 27.11 -21.96 21.64
CA ALA A 280 28.31 -22.70 21.38
C ALA A 280 29.30 -21.95 20.46
N HIS A 281 28.75 -21.15 19.49
CA HIS A 281 29.58 -20.32 18.62
C HIS A 281 28.81 -19.08 18.10
N ARG A 282 29.56 -18.00 17.78
CA ARG A 282 29.06 -16.77 17.20
C ARG A 282 29.81 -16.45 15.91
N PHE A 283 29.10 -16.38 14.79
CA PHE A 283 29.66 -15.92 13.51
C PHE A 283 29.42 -14.41 13.36
N GLN A 284 30.40 -13.65 13.79
CA GLN A 284 30.29 -12.18 13.78
C GLN A 284 30.32 -11.59 12.37
N SER A 285 29.73 -10.42 12.21
CA SER A 285 29.83 -9.63 10.98
C SER A 285 31.23 -9.05 10.85
N LYS A 286 32.11 -9.73 10.10
CA LYS A 286 33.52 -9.35 9.93
C LYS A 286 33.78 -8.54 8.66
N HIS A 287 32.77 -8.42 7.80
CA HIS A 287 32.86 -7.77 6.48
C HIS A 287 31.81 -6.68 6.31
N VAL A 288 32.09 -5.77 5.40
CA VAL A 288 31.14 -4.75 4.97
C VAL A 288 30.07 -5.41 4.08
N ALA A 289 28.85 -4.86 4.09
CA ALA A 289 27.77 -5.31 3.22
C ALA A 289 28.19 -5.36 1.75
N SER A 290 27.64 -6.31 1.00
CA SER A 290 27.97 -6.54 -0.41
C SER A 290 27.43 -5.42 -1.31
N GLY A 291 28.21 -5.05 -2.34
CA GLY A 291 27.89 -3.96 -3.27
C GLY A 291 28.62 -2.64 -2.94
N ILE A 292 29.34 -2.55 -1.82
CA ILE A 292 30.03 -1.33 -1.38
C ILE A 292 31.48 -1.29 -1.87
N LEU A 293 32.24 -2.36 -1.58
CA LEU A 293 33.69 -2.39 -1.79
C LEU A 293 34.06 -2.94 -3.19
N ASP A 294 35.17 -2.44 -3.74
CA ASP A 294 35.74 -3.01 -4.95
C ASP A 294 36.44 -4.35 -4.68
N ASP A 295 36.76 -5.10 -5.75
CA ASP A 295 37.34 -6.44 -5.66
C ASP A 295 38.64 -6.52 -4.87
N ASN A 296 39.43 -5.45 -4.85
CA ASN A 296 40.72 -5.42 -4.16
C ASN A 296 40.55 -5.18 -2.64
N ALA A 297 39.50 -4.47 -2.27
CA ALA A 297 39.17 -4.16 -0.88
C ALA A 297 38.19 -5.16 -0.27
N PHE A 298 37.48 -5.98 -1.10
CA PHE A 298 36.49 -6.94 -0.64
C PHE A 298 37.13 -8.09 0.15
N GLY A 299 36.78 -8.22 1.40
CA GLY A 299 37.20 -9.34 2.27
C GLY A 299 36.34 -10.58 1.99
N ALA A 300 36.96 -11.65 1.54
CA ALA A 300 36.27 -12.92 1.25
C ALA A 300 36.57 -14.05 2.26
N ALA A 301 37.25 -13.73 3.38
CA ALA A 301 37.57 -14.72 4.40
C ALA A 301 36.30 -15.23 5.09
N THR A 302 36.21 -16.53 5.27
CA THR A 302 35.12 -17.20 5.97
C THR A 302 35.50 -17.57 7.40
N ASP A 303 34.49 -17.72 8.26
CA ASP A 303 34.62 -18.28 9.59
C ASP A 303 34.18 -19.74 9.54
N ILE A 304 35.03 -20.66 10.01
CA ILE A 304 34.74 -22.09 10.00
C ILE A 304 34.75 -22.61 11.44
N TRP A 305 33.64 -23.23 11.82
CA TRP A 305 33.49 -23.84 13.14
C TRP A 305 33.03 -25.28 13.03
N GLN A 306 33.63 -26.14 13.87
CA GLN A 306 33.26 -27.56 13.94
C GLN A 306 32.48 -27.82 15.23
N TRP A 307 31.26 -28.36 15.09
CA TRP A 307 30.50 -28.71 16.28
C TRP A 307 30.80 -30.11 16.77
N THR A 308 30.77 -30.28 18.07
CA THR A 308 31.02 -31.56 18.77
C THR A 308 29.73 -32.17 19.32
N GLU A 309 28.73 -31.35 19.56
CA GLU A 309 27.41 -31.73 20.05
C GLU A 309 26.32 -31.18 19.11
N PRO A 310 25.16 -31.83 19.04
CA PRO A 310 24.04 -31.29 18.24
C PRO A 310 23.74 -29.85 18.62
N CYS A 311 23.52 -29.02 17.61
CA CYS A 311 23.24 -27.61 17.81
C CYS A 311 22.19 -27.12 16.78
N GLU A 312 21.72 -25.91 16.98
CA GLU A 312 20.80 -25.21 16.08
C GLU A 312 21.43 -23.87 15.67
N LEU A 313 21.60 -23.67 14.36
CA LEU A 313 22.12 -22.43 13.81
C LEU A 313 20.97 -21.46 13.58
N PHE A 314 21.10 -20.23 14.10
CA PHE A 314 20.19 -19.11 13.87
C PHE A 314 20.87 -18.01 13.06
N ALA A 315 20.17 -17.53 12.03
CA ALA A 315 20.49 -16.32 11.28
C ALA A 315 19.24 -15.44 11.20
N TYR A 316 19.39 -14.13 11.39
CA TYR A 316 18.28 -13.18 11.40
C TYR A 316 18.70 -11.83 10.81
N THR A 317 17.71 -11.03 10.37
CA THR A 317 17.88 -9.63 9.97
C THR A 317 17.57 -8.70 11.14
N ASP A 318 18.05 -7.48 11.10
CA ASP A 318 17.81 -6.46 12.15
C ASP A 318 16.33 -6.15 12.33
N GLY A 319 15.50 -6.35 11.29
CA GLY A 319 14.05 -6.24 11.39
C GLY A 319 13.42 -7.09 12.50
N VAL A 320 14.10 -8.15 13.00
CA VAL A 320 13.62 -8.91 14.16
C VAL A 320 13.82 -8.13 15.47
N THR A 321 14.97 -7.44 15.60
CA THR A 321 15.35 -6.71 16.82
C THR A 321 14.77 -5.31 16.87
N ASP A 322 14.56 -4.70 15.70
CA ASP A 322 14.12 -3.31 15.55
C ASP A 322 12.60 -3.17 15.58
N VAL A 323 11.85 -4.29 15.74
CA VAL A 323 10.40 -4.27 15.93
C VAL A 323 10.04 -3.39 17.13
N LEU A 324 9.11 -2.45 16.90
CA LEU A 324 8.63 -1.53 17.93
C LEU A 324 7.28 -1.97 18.50
N ASN A 325 7.11 -1.80 19.80
CA ASN A 325 5.80 -1.92 20.45
C ASN A 325 5.02 -0.59 20.39
N HIS A 326 3.82 -0.56 20.97
CA HIS A 326 2.96 0.63 21.04
C HIS A 326 3.58 1.81 21.81
N GLU A 327 4.60 1.56 22.68
CA GLU A 327 5.36 2.57 23.40
C GLU A 327 6.62 3.03 22.64
N HIS A 328 6.81 2.60 21.38
CA HIS A 328 8.00 2.83 20.55
C HIS A 328 9.30 2.28 21.17
N LYS A 329 9.20 1.21 21.93
CA LYS A 329 10.36 0.49 22.44
C LYS A 329 10.71 -0.65 21.52
N GLU A 330 12.00 -0.81 21.20
CA GLU A 330 12.54 -1.91 20.39
C GLU A 330 12.48 -3.25 21.16
N PHE A 331 12.25 -4.34 20.42
CA PHE A 331 12.33 -5.70 20.95
C PHE A 331 13.74 -6.00 21.46
N GLY A 332 14.74 -5.69 20.65
CA GLY A 332 16.15 -5.71 20.98
C GLY A 332 16.78 -7.09 21.04
N GLU A 333 18.11 -7.14 20.92
CA GLU A 333 18.88 -8.40 20.95
C GLU A 333 18.74 -9.17 22.27
N LEU A 334 18.64 -8.48 23.40
CA LEU A 334 18.50 -9.14 24.69
C LEU A 334 17.23 -10.00 24.75
N SER A 335 16.09 -9.44 24.31
CA SER A 335 14.82 -10.18 24.26
C SER A 335 14.90 -11.36 23.29
N LEU A 336 15.53 -11.16 22.13
CA LEU A 336 15.75 -12.22 21.16
C LEU A 336 16.52 -13.39 21.77
N PHE A 337 17.68 -13.13 22.39
CA PHE A 337 18.48 -14.20 23.01
C PHE A 337 17.79 -14.83 24.22
N ASP A 338 17.07 -14.07 25.03
CA ASP A 338 16.28 -14.62 26.14
C ASP A 338 15.29 -15.65 25.63
N VAL A 339 14.57 -15.37 24.53
CA VAL A 339 13.64 -16.34 23.94
C VAL A 339 14.37 -17.56 23.37
N LEU A 340 15.44 -17.36 22.60
CA LEU A 340 16.16 -18.46 21.96
C LEU A 340 16.78 -19.43 22.98
N LEU A 341 17.33 -18.92 24.09
CA LEU A 341 18.02 -19.72 25.10
C LEU A 341 17.06 -20.45 26.05
N GLN A 342 15.83 -19.95 26.22
CA GLN A 342 14.80 -20.58 27.09
C GLN A 342 14.06 -21.75 26.45
N HIS A 343 14.12 -21.91 25.11
CA HIS A 343 13.35 -22.92 24.39
C HIS A 343 14.25 -24.05 23.85
N GLN A 344 13.62 -25.20 23.58
CA GLN A 344 14.33 -26.37 23.04
C GLN A 344 14.62 -26.23 21.53
N ALA A 345 15.64 -26.97 21.08
CA ALA A 345 15.98 -27.04 19.67
C ALA A 345 14.78 -27.47 18.82
N GLY A 346 14.55 -26.79 17.71
CA GLY A 346 13.41 -26.98 16.80
C GLY A 346 12.15 -26.19 17.20
N GLU A 347 11.99 -25.73 18.44
CA GLU A 347 10.85 -24.92 18.90
C GLU A 347 11.19 -23.41 18.96
N ARG A 348 12.47 -23.07 18.98
CA ARG A 348 12.99 -21.70 19.19
C ARG A 348 12.44 -20.68 18.21
N LEU A 349 12.40 -21.02 16.93
CA LEU A 349 11.87 -20.11 15.91
C LEU A 349 10.36 -19.84 16.08
N ALA A 350 9.59 -20.88 16.42
CA ALA A 350 8.16 -20.72 16.66
C ALA A 350 7.88 -19.88 17.90
N ALA A 351 8.66 -20.08 18.96
CA ALA A 351 8.59 -19.27 20.18
C ALA A 351 8.98 -17.80 19.92
N LEU A 352 10.08 -17.57 19.19
CA LEU A 352 10.51 -16.23 18.81
C LEU A 352 9.43 -15.51 17.99
N LYS A 353 8.87 -16.16 16.98
CA LYS A 353 7.79 -15.61 16.17
C LYS A 353 6.58 -15.22 17.01
N SER A 354 6.17 -16.08 17.94
CA SER A 354 5.04 -15.80 18.83
C SER A 354 5.33 -14.60 19.74
N GLU A 355 6.52 -14.51 20.30
CA GLU A 355 6.91 -13.44 21.20
C GLU A 355 7.02 -12.09 20.50
N VAL A 356 7.62 -12.05 19.29
CA VAL A 356 7.71 -10.83 18.47
C VAL A 356 6.31 -10.34 18.07
N ILE A 357 5.41 -11.24 17.64
CA ILE A 357 4.02 -10.89 17.31
C ILE A 357 3.28 -10.33 18.54
N ASN A 358 3.45 -10.96 19.70
CA ASN A 358 2.84 -10.47 20.94
C ASN A 358 3.40 -9.12 21.37
N PHE A 359 4.69 -8.89 21.16
CA PHE A 359 5.37 -7.63 21.48
C PHE A 359 4.88 -6.45 20.60
N MET A 360 4.57 -6.71 19.34
CA MET A 360 4.01 -5.71 18.42
C MET A 360 2.62 -5.21 18.83
N ASP A 361 1.84 -5.98 19.58
CA ASP A 361 0.50 -5.62 20.11
C ASP A 361 -0.40 -4.91 19.07
N ASN A 362 -0.59 -5.53 17.90
CA ASN A 362 -1.28 -4.99 16.73
C ASN A 362 -0.58 -3.80 16.03
N GLY A 363 0.68 -3.53 16.33
CA GLY A 363 1.53 -2.62 15.55
C GLY A 363 1.73 -3.15 14.12
N GLN A 364 1.97 -2.23 13.17
CA GLN A 364 2.40 -2.62 11.82
C GLN A 364 3.92 -2.83 11.82
N GLU A 365 4.37 -3.87 11.13
CA GLU A 365 5.78 -4.08 10.82
C GLU A 365 6.34 -2.85 10.11
N GLN A 366 7.42 -2.29 10.65
CA GLN A 366 8.06 -1.11 10.07
C GLN A 366 9.14 -1.51 9.05
N ASP A 367 9.72 -2.69 9.22
CA ASP A 367 10.71 -3.28 8.32
C ASP A 367 10.42 -4.75 8.05
N ASP A 368 11.11 -5.34 7.09
CA ASP A 368 11.01 -6.75 6.76
C ASP A 368 11.63 -7.59 7.89
N VAL A 369 10.97 -8.66 8.29
CA VAL A 369 11.42 -9.53 9.39
C VAL A 369 11.79 -10.89 8.83
N SER A 370 13.04 -11.30 9.03
CA SER A 370 13.54 -12.59 8.53
C SER A 370 14.37 -13.33 9.57
N CYS A 371 14.09 -14.61 9.71
CA CYS A 371 14.84 -15.51 10.56
C CYS A 371 14.92 -16.91 9.95
N LEU A 372 16.09 -17.53 10.01
CA LEU A 372 16.38 -18.89 9.57
C LEU A 372 16.95 -19.69 10.75
N SER A 373 16.42 -20.89 10.93
CA SER A 373 16.90 -21.88 11.90
C SER A 373 17.24 -23.20 11.19
N ILE A 374 18.41 -23.76 11.47
CA ILE A 374 18.87 -25.03 10.90
C ILE A 374 19.38 -25.94 12.02
N LEU A 375 18.79 -27.14 12.13
CA LEU A 375 19.25 -28.16 13.07
C LEU A 375 20.51 -28.87 12.52
N CYS A 376 21.56 -28.91 13.34
CA CYS A 376 22.84 -29.56 13.07
C CYS A 376 22.99 -30.76 14.02
N ALA A 377 22.61 -31.94 13.56
CA ALA A 377 22.57 -33.16 14.38
C ALA A 377 23.75 -34.11 14.10
#